data_ba93ab220626c24e686da2e45492b645
#
_entry.id   ba93ab220626c24e686da2e45492b645
#
_cell.length_a   1.000
_cell.length_b   1.000
_cell.length_c   1.000
_cell.angle_alpha   90.00
_cell.angle_beta   90.00
_cell.angle_gamma   90.00
#
_symmetry.space_group_name_H-M   'P 1'
#
loop_
_entity.id
_entity.type
_entity.pdbx_description
1 polymer ?
#
loop_
_entity_poly.entity_id
_entity_poly.type
_entity_poly.pdbx_seq_one_letter_code
_entity_poly.pdbx_strand_id
1 'polypeptide(L)'
;MHHDSLLCVDTETMPDRQILPANWPAEKFPPPRCHQIVAISFVEAAINRTSGVEHHRVTERRLGSDLGYDEERLIHGFWSHFARTLPRVTWKGHGFDLPMLRPRAMTYGVIIPAWFQRGDKWTGHTQRYQPDFRCDLLEQIADYGAAQRIDLQAIVDLIRLPGKIGGHGSEVAGMLARGKLGKGWAYRESDVLMLYTAYVRWALLTGRTDLAGHNTSNDSLAECLVRKRASRAHLDDFPGQVTGITPAITDAGADCRSAASRKRERHLTRATHNVQKLSNPSWVRQEGTRES
;
A
#
# COMPACT_ATOMS: atom_id res chain seq x y z
N MET A 1 3.69 -15.68 -0.03
CA MET A 1 2.70 -15.70 1.09
C MET A 1 1.53 -14.85 0.64
N HIS A 2 0.30 -15.33 0.80
CA HIS A 2 -0.89 -14.55 0.46
C HIS A 2 -1.39 -13.86 1.73
N HIS A 3 -1.60 -12.56 1.66
CA HIS A 3 -2.19 -11.78 2.74
C HIS A 3 -3.70 -11.63 2.50
N ASP A 4 -4.46 -11.63 3.58
CA ASP A 4 -5.93 -11.53 3.53
C ASP A 4 -6.42 -10.09 3.74
N SER A 5 -5.50 -9.16 4.00
CA SER A 5 -5.79 -7.74 4.19
C SER A 5 -4.74 -6.84 3.56
N LEU A 6 -5.19 -5.66 3.17
CA LEU A 6 -4.38 -4.54 2.68
C LEU A 6 -4.55 -3.38 3.66
N LEU A 7 -3.46 -2.70 4.00
CA LEU A 7 -3.48 -1.49 4.81
C LEU A 7 -2.66 -0.39 4.11
N CYS A 8 -3.33 0.59 3.53
CA CYS A 8 -2.72 1.82 3.04
C CYS A 8 -2.59 2.80 4.21
N VAL A 9 -1.41 3.39 4.39
CA VAL A 9 -1.11 4.26 5.54
C VAL A 9 -0.41 5.52 5.07
N ASP A 10 -0.82 6.63 5.65
CA ASP A 10 -0.18 7.94 5.52
C ASP A 10 -0.07 8.61 6.89
N THR A 11 1.02 9.34 7.16
CA THR A 11 1.27 10.00 8.44
C THR A 11 1.44 11.50 8.26
N GLU A 12 0.80 12.26 9.13
CA GLU A 12 0.99 13.70 9.23
C GLU A 12 1.85 14.05 10.43
N THR A 13 2.73 15.00 10.23
CA THR A 13 3.75 15.33 11.22
C THR A 13 3.98 16.82 11.34
N MET A 14 4.55 17.21 12.46
CA MET A 14 5.09 18.54 12.66
C MET A 14 6.50 18.47 13.25
N PRO A 15 7.35 19.50 13.07
CA PRO A 15 8.64 19.53 13.73
C PRO A 15 8.50 19.44 15.25
N ASP A 16 9.24 18.52 15.86
CA ASP A 16 9.35 18.40 17.31
C ASP A 16 10.37 19.42 17.83
N ARG A 17 9.87 20.51 18.41
CA ARG A 17 10.70 21.61 18.88
C ARG A 17 11.59 21.23 20.07
N GLN A 18 11.34 20.11 20.73
CA GLN A 18 12.18 19.64 21.84
C GLN A 18 13.44 18.94 21.32
N ILE A 19 13.37 18.38 20.11
CA ILE A 19 14.47 17.62 19.49
C ILE A 19 15.16 18.41 18.39
N LEU A 20 14.41 19.28 17.69
CA LEU A 20 14.94 20.09 16.60
C LEU A 20 15.92 21.13 17.16
N PRO A 21 17.18 21.21 16.62
CA PRO A 21 18.12 22.24 17.05
C PRO A 21 17.52 23.65 16.92
N ALA A 22 17.75 24.50 17.92
CA ALA A 22 17.20 25.86 17.97
C ALA A 22 17.61 26.74 16.77
N ASN A 23 18.77 26.45 16.18
CA ASN A 23 19.30 27.15 15.00
C ASN A 23 18.99 26.44 13.67
N TRP A 24 18.03 25.50 13.64
CA TRP A 24 17.66 24.82 12.41
C TRP A 24 17.07 25.83 11.41
N PRO A 25 17.58 25.88 10.14
CA PRO A 25 17.09 26.82 9.16
C PRO A 25 15.60 26.62 8.86
N ALA A 26 14.81 27.69 8.88
CA ALA A 26 13.35 27.62 8.72
C ALA A 26 12.93 27.08 7.34
N GLU A 27 13.74 27.31 6.32
CA GLU A 27 13.54 26.86 4.94
C GLU A 27 13.91 25.39 4.72
N LYS A 28 14.62 24.77 5.67
CA LYS A 28 15.10 23.40 5.54
C LYS A 28 14.16 22.42 6.23
N PHE A 29 13.63 21.47 5.46
CA PHE A 29 12.78 20.41 6.01
C PHE A 29 13.57 19.58 7.05
N PRO A 30 13.04 19.41 8.27
CA PRO A 30 13.71 18.65 9.31
C PRO A 30 13.85 17.16 8.96
N PRO A 31 14.89 16.48 9.46
CA PRO A 31 14.98 15.02 9.28
C PRO A 31 13.85 14.27 10.02
N PRO A 32 13.46 13.07 9.56
CA PRO A 32 12.32 12.33 10.12
C PRO A 32 12.35 12.19 11.65
N ARG A 33 13.53 11.99 12.25
CA ARG A 33 13.68 11.86 13.71
C ARG A 33 13.30 13.11 14.50
N CYS A 34 13.25 14.27 13.84
CA CYS A 34 12.90 15.56 14.47
C CYS A 34 11.43 15.94 14.23
N HIS A 35 10.60 14.97 13.90
CA HIS A 35 9.16 15.15 13.77
C HIS A 35 8.40 14.42 14.86
N GLN A 36 7.29 14.98 15.29
CA GLN A 36 6.24 14.32 16.05
C GLN A 36 5.04 14.02 15.17
N ILE A 37 4.35 12.94 15.45
CA ILE A 37 3.17 12.50 14.68
C ILE A 37 1.93 13.20 15.23
N VAL A 38 1.19 13.86 14.35
CA VAL A 38 -0.05 14.57 14.72
C VAL A 38 -1.30 13.89 14.18
N ALA A 39 -1.16 13.04 13.16
CA ALA A 39 -2.24 12.19 12.67
C ALA A 39 -1.69 10.97 11.93
N ILE A 40 -2.46 9.88 11.92
CA ILE A 40 -2.23 8.70 11.10
C ILE A 40 -3.54 8.38 10.39
N SER A 41 -3.51 8.41 9.08
CA SER A 41 -4.65 8.05 8.24
C SER A 41 -4.44 6.69 7.62
N PHE A 42 -5.49 5.87 7.50
CA PHE A 42 -5.38 4.61 6.80
C PHE A 42 -6.68 4.17 6.12
N VAL A 43 -6.51 3.38 5.06
CA VAL A 43 -7.56 2.59 4.43
C VAL A 43 -7.20 1.12 4.60
N GLU A 44 -8.10 0.37 5.20
CA GLU A 44 -7.99 -1.08 5.33
C GLU A 44 -8.98 -1.76 4.38
N ALA A 45 -8.52 -2.79 3.68
CA ALA A 45 -9.35 -3.60 2.81
C ALA A 45 -9.08 -5.09 3.02
N ALA A 46 -10.13 -5.91 3.03
CA ALA A 46 -10.01 -7.35 2.93
C ALA A 46 -9.68 -7.73 1.48
N ILE A 47 -8.77 -8.67 1.30
CA ILE A 47 -8.38 -9.18 -0.02
C ILE A 47 -9.12 -10.50 -0.27
N ASN A 48 -9.94 -10.54 -1.31
CA ASN A 48 -10.61 -11.75 -1.78
C ASN A 48 -9.91 -12.23 -3.07
N ARG A 49 -9.65 -13.54 -3.18
CA ARG A 49 -9.00 -14.19 -4.34
C ARG A 49 -9.83 -15.34 -4.91
N THR A 50 -11.11 -15.39 -4.63
CA THR A 50 -11.99 -16.49 -5.07
C THR A 50 -12.01 -16.65 -6.60
N SER A 51 -11.82 -15.55 -7.35
CA SER A 51 -11.74 -15.54 -8.81
C SER A 51 -10.34 -15.84 -9.37
N GLY A 52 -9.34 -16.11 -8.51
CA GLY A 52 -7.95 -16.30 -8.90
C GLY A 52 -7.14 -15.00 -9.00
N VAL A 53 -7.78 -13.83 -8.88
CA VAL A 53 -7.16 -12.51 -8.79
C VAL A 53 -7.62 -11.77 -7.55
N GLU A 54 -6.90 -10.72 -7.16
CA GLU A 54 -7.20 -9.94 -5.96
C GLU A 54 -8.37 -8.98 -6.21
N HIS A 55 -9.36 -9.02 -5.30
CA HIS A 55 -10.42 -8.01 -5.17
C HIS A 55 -10.34 -7.42 -3.78
N HIS A 56 -10.36 -6.11 -3.65
CA HIS A 56 -10.25 -5.43 -2.37
C HIS A 56 -11.63 -4.96 -1.91
N ARG A 57 -12.04 -5.40 -0.72
CA ARG A 57 -13.24 -4.90 -0.04
C ARG A 57 -12.82 -3.99 1.10
N VAL A 58 -13.04 -2.68 0.95
CA VAL A 58 -12.73 -1.69 1.99
C VAL A 58 -13.56 -1.95 3.23
N THR A 59 -12.90 -2.26 4.33
CA THR A 59 -13.53 -2.61 5.61
C THR A 59 -13.53 -1.43 6.58
N GLU A 60 -12.44 -0.66 6.61
CA GLU A 60 -12.26 0.44 7.55
C GLU A 60 -11.42 1.55 6.93
N ARG A 61 -11.67 2.78 7.35
CA ARG A 61 -10.76 3.91 7.23
C ARG A 61 -10.83 4.73 8.51
N ARG A 62 -9.68 5.17 8.99
CA ARG A 62 -9.58 5.97 10.21
C ARG A 62 -8.66 7.15 10.02
N LEU A 63 -8.98 8.20 10.78
CA LEU A 63 -8.11 9.33 11.03
C LEU A 63 -7.69 9.32 12.49
N GLY A 64 -6.43 9.60 12.74
CA GLY A 64 -5.92 9.74 14.10
C GLY A 64 -6.50 10.92 14.90
N SER A 65 -7.28 11.80 14.26
CA SER A 65 -8.02 12.88 14.91
C SER A 65 -8.93 12.41 16.04
N ASP A 66 -9.46 11.21 15.94
CA ASP A 66 -10.37 10.64 16.94
C ASP A 66 -9.67 10.44 18.31
N LEU A 67 -8.34 10.54 18.36
CA LEU A 67 -7.52 10.38 19.56
C LEU A 67 -7.00 11.71 20.15
N GLY A 68 -7.43 12.86 19.61
CA GLY A 68 -7.19 14.18 20.22
C GLY A 68 -5.75 14.68 20.16
N TYR A 69 -4.95 14.35 19.12
CA TYR A 69 -3.55 14.76 18.94
C TYR A 69 -2.56 14.23 20.01
N ASP A 70 -2.97 13.28 20.80
CA ASP A 70 -2.09 12.61 21.73
C ASP A 70 -1.20 11.62 20.94
N GLU A 71 0.06 12.00 20.74
CA GLU A 71 0.99 11.20 19.96
C GLU A 71 1.21 9.80 20.55
N GLU A 72 1.28 9.69 21.87
CA GLU A 72 1.44 8.39 22.54
C GLU A 72 0.27 7.46 22.20
N ARG A 73 -0.96 7.96 22.29
CA ARG A 73 -2.17 7.20 21.92
C ARG A 73 -2.20 6.84 20.44
N LEU A 74 -1.75 7.76 19.55
CA LEU A 74 -1.64 7.50 18.11
C LEU A 74 -0.65 6.36 17.84
N ILE A 75 0.51 6.39 18.46
CA ILE A 75 1.55 5.37 18.30
C ILE A 75 1.08 4.01 18.87
N HIS A 76 0.51 3.98 20.06
CA HIS A 76 -0.06 2.76 20.64
C HIS A 76 -1.18 2.19 19.76
N GLY A 77 -2.11 3.03 19.31
CA GLY A 77 -3.22 2.65 18.46
C GLY A 77 -2.76 2.09 17.12
N PHE A 78 -1.80 2.76 16.47
CA PHE A 78 -1.24 2.31 15.21
C PHE A 78 -0.56 0.93 15.34
N TRP A 79 0.34 0.74 16.30
CA TRP A 79 1.07 -0.52 16.43
C TRP A 79 0.20 -1.68 16.91
N SER A 80 -0.82 -1.41 17.72
CA SER A 80 -1.84 -2.40 18.10
C SER A 80 -2.68 -2.84 16.91
N HIS A 81 -3.07 -1.89 16.04
CA HIS A 81 -3.77 -2.20 14.80
C HIS A 81 -2.86 -2.93 13.82
N PHE A 82 -1.61 -2.50 13.73
CA PHE A 82 -0.57 -3.13 12.94
C PHE A 82 -0.39 -4.62 13.26
N ALA A 83 -0.46 -4.98 14.51
CA ALA A 83 -0.28 -6.38 14.92
C ALA A 83 -1.35 -7.33 14.32
N ARG A 84 -2.48 -6.79 13.89
CA ARG A 84 -3.63 -7.55 13.36
C ARG A 84 -3.74 -7.55 11.83
N THR A 85 -3.23 -6.51 11.19
CA THR A 85 -3.43 -6.27 9.75
C THR A 85 -2.13 -6.30 8.96
N LEU A 86 -2.15 -6.91 7.78
CA LEU A 86 -1.06 -7.01 6.81
C LEU A 86 -1.67 -7.05 5.40
N PRO A 87 -0.96 -6.73 4.33
CA PRO A 87 0.29 -5.97 4.18
C PRO A 87 0.06 -4.46 4.19
N ARG A 88 1.16 -3.68 4.09
CA ARG A 88 1.10 -2.21 4.05
C ARG A 88 1.54 -1.63 2.75
N VAL A 89 0.82 -0.57 2.40
CA VAL A 89 1.16 0.31 1.29
C VAL A 89 1.39 1.71 1.82
N THR A 90 2.48 2.31 1.41
CA THR A 90 2.85 3.69 1.74
C THR A 90 3.31 4.43 0.49
N TRP A 91 3.33 5.77 0.56
CA TRP A 91 4.04 6.61 -0.39
C TRP A 91 5.25 7.24 0.29
N LYS A 92 6.47 6.89 -0.13
CA LYS A 92 7.72 7.32 0.51
C LYS A 92 7.89 6.84 1.96
N GLY A 93 7.09 5.88 2.40
CA GLY A 93 7.07 5.42 3.79
C GLY A 93 8.36 4.77 4.25
N HIS A 94 9.16 4.20 3.35
CA HIS A 94 10.49 3.68 3.65
C HIS A 94 11.47 4.78 4.06
N GLY A 95 11.33 5.97 3.46
CA GLY A 95 12.22 7.10 3.71
C GLY A 95 11.71 8.09 4.75
N PHE A 96 10.42 8.01 5.14
CA PHE A 96 9.82 8.98 6.05
C PHE A 96 8.97 8.37 7.15
N ASP A 97 7.80 7.79 6.83
CA ASP A 97 6.83 7.33 7.84
C ASP A 97 7.42 6.27 8.78
N LEU A 98 8.01 5.23 8.22
CA LEU A 98 8.54 4.12 9.02
C LEU A 98 9.79 4.48 9.84
N PRO A 99 10.76 5.26 9.29
CA PRO A 99 11.86 5.82 10.08
C PRO A 99 11.43 6.72 11.23
N MET A 100 10.21 7.26 11.19
CA MET A 100 9.65 8.08 12.25
C MET A 100 8.81 7.26 13.23
N LEU A 101 7.87 6.44 12.76
CA LEU A 101 6.97 5.63 13.59
C LEU A 101 7.71 4.69 14.57
N ARG A 102 8.85 4.14 14.16
CA ARG A 102 9.62 3.21 15.02
C ARG A 102 10.37 3.91 16.17
N PRO A 103 11.14 4.98 15.93
CA PRO A 103 11.74 5.74 17.05
C PRO A 103 10.69 6.34 18.00
N ARG A 104 9.55 6.82 17.49
CA ARG A 104 8.46 7.31 18.34
C ARG A 104 7.85 6.18 19.20
N ALA A 105 7.75 4.96 18.66
CA ALA A 105 7.39 3.78 19.46
C ALA A 105 8.40 3.52 20.60
N MET A 106 9.71 3.69 20.33
CA MET A 106 10.74 3.58 21.38
C MET A 106 10.60 4.66 22.46
N THR A 107 10.25 5.91 22.05
CA THR A 107 10.03 7.02 22.99
C THR A 107 8.93 6.70 24.01
N TYR A 108 7.85 6.05 23.56
CA TYR A 108 6.70 5.70 24.40
C TYR A 108 6.72 4.25 24.93
N GLY A 109 7.84 3.53 24.79
CA GLY A 109 7.97 2.15 25.28
C GLY A 109 7.03 1.15 24.61
N VAL A 110 6.57 1.43 23.39
CA VAL A 110 5.64 0.56 22.67
C VAL A 110 6.37 -0.64 22.07
N ILE A 111 5.94 -1.84 22.44
CA ILE A 111 6.49 -3.10 21.93
C ILE A 111 5.86 -3.43 20.58
N ILE A 112 6.69 -3.71 19.55
CA ILE A 112 6.24 -3.94 18.18
C ILE A 112 6.73 -5.28 17.59
N PRO A 113 6.45 -6.42 18.24
CA PRO A 113 6.97 -7.73 17.84
C PRO A 113 6.49 -8.14 16.45
N ALA A 114 5.30 -7.76 16.04
CA ALA A 114 4.75 -8.06 14.71
C ALA A 114 5.60 -7.47 13.57
N TRP A 115 6.34 -6.39 13.84
CA TRP A 115 7.27 -5.82 12.86
C TRP A 115 8.53 -6.67 12.70
N PHE A 116 9.10 -7.17 13.79
CA PHE A 116 10.41 -7.82 13.79
C PHE A 116 10.33 -9.34 13.69
N GLN A 117 9.25 -9.96 14.15
CA GLN A 117 9.14 -11.41 14.33
C GLN A 117 8.26 -12.11 13.29
N ARG A 118 7.49 -11.35 12.48
CA ARG A 118 6.71 -11.95 11.39
C ARG A 118 7.56 -12.18 10.16
N GLY A 119 7.46 -13.41 9.61
CA GLY A 119 8.24 -13.84 8.46
C GLY A 119 9.59 -14.45 8.87
N ASP A 120 10.49 -14.48 7.93
CA ASP A 120 11.86 -15.00 8.09
C ASP A 120 12.89 -13.95 7.62
N LYS A 121 14.16 -14.35 7.53
CA LYS A 121 15.24 -13.44 7.09
C LYS A 121 15.09 -12.92 5.66
N TRP A 122 14.24 -13.55 4.85
CA TRP A 122 14.01 -13.19 3.46
C TRP A 122 12.64 -12.54 3.23
N THR A 123 11.66 -12.91 4.06
CA THR A 123 10.27 -12.47 3.98
C THR A 123 9.85 -11.85 5.31
N GLY A 124 9.37 -10.62 5.29
CA GLY A 124 8.93 -9.93 6.51
C GLY A 124 8.99 -8.42 6.38
N HIS A 125 8.48 -7.74 7.40
CA HIS A 125 8.42 -6.26 7.41
C HIS A 125 9.79 -5.58 7.50
N THR A 126 10.82 -6.29 7.94
CA THR A 126 12.19 -5.76 8.00
C THR A 126 12.86 -5.75 6.63
N GLN A 127 12.34 -6.51 5.66
CA GLN A 127 12.89 -6.62 4.32
C GLN A 127 12.38 -5.50 3.40
N ARG A 128 13.28 -4.58 3.00
CA ARG A 128 12.92 -3.43 2.17
C ARG A 128 12.36 -3.81 0.80
N TYR A 129 12.91 -4.86 0.20
CA TYR A 129 12.60 -5.28 -1.16
C TYR A 129 11.51 -6.35 -1.25
N GLN A 130 10.66 -6.43 -0.19
CA GLN A 130 9.54 -7.37 -0.14
C GLN A 130 8.20 -6.63 -0.18
N PRO A 131 7.69 -6.30 -1.38
CA PRO A 131 6.46 -5.51 -1.53
C PRO A 131 5.22 -6.21 -0.98
N ASP A 132 5.24 -7.53 -0.83
CA ASP A 132 4.16 -8.27 -0.18
C ASP A 132 4.00 -7.94 1.30
N PHE A 133 5.07 -7.49 1.98
CA PHE A 133 5.04 -7.06 3.38
C PHE A 133 5.09 -5.53 3.52
N ARG A 134 5.81 -4.86 2.62
CA ARG A 134 6.06 -3.42 2.66
C ARG A 134 6.11 -2.86 1.24
N CYS A 135 4.96 -2.47 0.72
CA CYS A 135 4.89 -1.81 -0.57
C CYS A 135 5.03 -0.29 -0.40
N ASP A 136 6.24 0.23 -0.54
CA ASP A 136 6.42 1.67 -0.79
C ASP A 136 6.19 1.90 -2.28
N LEU A 137 5.02 2.44 -2.62
CA LEU A 137 4.60 2.56 -4.01
C LEU A 137 5.50 3.53 -4.80
N LEU A 138 6.04 4.58 -4.17
CA LEU A 138 7.04 5.44 -4.79
C LEU A 138 8.29 4.65 -5.18
N GLU A 139 8.80 3.79 -4.29
CA GLU A 139 9.98 2.98 -4.60
C GLU A 139 9.72 1.93 -5.68
N GLN A 140 8.50 1.36 -5.73
CA GLN A 140 8.10 0.44 -6.80
C GLN A 140 8.07 1.14 -8.16
N ILE A 141 7.55 2.37 -8.23
CA ILE A 141 7.46 3.15 -9.47
C ILE A 141 8.83 3.71 -9.88
N ALA A 142 9.65 4.12 -8.91
CA ALA A 142 10.98 4.67 -9.14
C ALA A 142 12.10 3.60 -9.23
N ASP A 143 11.71 2.31 -9.30
CA ASP A 143 12.64 1.18 -9.34
C ASP A 143 13.75 1.30 -8.27
N TYR A 144 13.31 1.50 -7.02
CA TYR A 144 14.17 1.69 -5.84
C TYR A 144 15.23 2.78 -5.99
N GLY A 145 14.93 3.80 -6.79
CA GLY A 145 15.77 4.98 -6.98
C GLY A 145 16.58 4.97 -8.27
N ALA A 146 16.39 3.99 -9.16
CA ALA A 146 16.97 4.01 -10.49
C ALA A 146 16.33 5.08 -11.39
N ALA A 147 15.02 5.35 -11.20
CA ALA A 147 14.32 6.44 -11.85
C ALA A 147 14.14 7.64 -10.91
N GLN A 148 13.90 8.82 -11.50
CA GLN A 148 13.59 10.02 -10.74
C GLN A 148 12.32 9.82 -9.92
N ARG A 149 12.34 10.29 -8.66
CA ARG A 149 11.17 10.26 -7.79
C ARG A 149 10.11 11.24 -8.29
N ILE A 150 8.87 10.81 -8.24
CA ILE A 150 7.68 11.58 -8.56
C ILE A 150 6.80 11.68 -7.31
N ASP A 151 6.05 12.76 -7.15
CA ASP A 151 5.10 12.87 -6.04
C ASP A 151 3.78 12.13 -6.33
N LEU A 152 3.00 11.84 -5.28
CA LEU A 152 1.76 11.08 -5.38
C LEU A 152 0.73 11.82 -6.24
N GLN A 153 0.64 13.15 -6.11
CA GLN A 153 -0.30 13.95 -6.90
C GLN A 153 0.02 13.84 -8.39
N ALA A 154 1.29 13.94 -8.78
CA ALA A 154 1.68 13.85 -10.19
C ALA A 154 1.40 12.46 -10.78
N ILE A 155 1.54 11.36 -10.01
CA ILE A 155 1.14 10.02 -10.46
C ILE A 155 -0.38 9.95 -10.63
N VAL A 156 -1.12 10.45 -9.65
CA VAL A 156 -2.60 10.44 -9.67
C VAL A 156 -3.12 11.22 -10.87
N ASP A 157 -2.54 12.39 -11.16
CA ASP A 157 -2.88 13.20 -12.34
C ASP A 157 -2.54 12.47 -13.65
N LEU A 158 -1.35 11.85 -13.72
CA LEU A 158 -0.91 11.09 -14.89
C LEU A 158 -1.87 9.94 -15.23
N ILE A 159 -2.32 9.20 -14.21
CA ILE A 159 -3.24 8.07 -14.41
C ILE A 159 -4.72 8.47 -14.33
N ARG A 160 -5.00 9.77 -14.29
CA ARG A 160 -6.34 10.38 -14.29
C ARG A 160 -7.24 9.85 -13.17
N LEU A 161 -6.69 9.72 -11.99
CA LEU A 161 -7.45 9.42 -10.77
C LEU A 161 -7.85 10.72 -10.05
N PRO A 162 -8.82 10.65 -9.12
CA PRO A 162 -9.17 11.80 -8.29
C PRO A 162 -7.95 12.30 -7.52
N GLY A 163 -7.65 13.57 -7.68
CA GLY A 163 -6.56 14.25 -6.97
C GLY A 163 -6.97 14.77 -5.60
N LYS A 164 -6.09 15.58 -5.02
CA LYS A 164 -6.31 16.21 -3.70
C LYS A 164 -7.54 17.08 -3.67
N ILE A 165 -8.32 16.95 -2.59
CA ILE A 165 -9.42 17.83 -2.28
C ILE A 165 -8.91 18.93 -1.33
N GLY A 166 -8.79 20.18 -1.82
CA GLY A 166 -8.69 21.36 -0.93
C GLY A 166 -7.33 21.97 -0.63
N GLY A 167 -6.26 21.79 -1.44
CA GLY A 167 -5.04 22.63 -1.31
C GLY A 167 -3.70 21.89 -1.24
N HIS A 168 -2.60 22.60 -0.93
CA HIS A 168 -1.22 22.05 -0.89
C HIS A 168 -0.77 21.74 0.55
N GLY A 169 0.07 20.67 0.73
CA GLY A 169 0.56 20.20 2.04
C GLY A 169 1.36 21.22 2.86
N SER A 170 1.96 22.24 2.20
CA SER A 170 2.63 23.34 2.88
C SER A 170 1.69 24.22 3.72
N GLU A 171 0.40 24.20 3.45
CA GLU A 171 -0.60 24.96 4.20
C GLU A 171 -1.03 24.29 5.50
N VAL A 172 -0.84 22.97 5.62
CA VAL A 172 -1.28 22.16 6.76
C VAL A 172 -0.63 22.62 8.06
N ALA A 173 0.67 22.87 8.06
CA ALA A 173 1.40 23.38 9.23
C ALA A 173 0.86 24.77 9.66
N GLY A 174 0.55 25.62 8.69
CA GLY A 174 -0.05 26.96 8.94
C GLY A 174 -1.48 26.87 9.44
N MET A 175 -2.27 25.88 9.01
CA MET A 175 -3.66 25.66 9.48
C MET A 175 -3.67 25.12 10.92
N LEU A 176 -2.74 24.19 11.25
CA LEU A 176 -2.55 23.68 12.60
C LEU A 176 -2.15 24.79 13.56
N ALA A 177 -1.18 25.64 13.19
CA ALA A 177 -0.72 26.77 14.01
C ALA A 177 -1.84 27.79 14.27
N ARG A 178 -2.83 27.92 13.38
CA ARG A 178 -3.99 28.82 13.48
C ARG A 178 -5.22 28.18 14.10
N GLY A 179 -5.16 26.95 14.58
CA GLY A 179 -6.30 26.23 15.19
C GLY A 179 -7.44 25.91 14.20
N LYS A 180 -7.23 26.07 12.89
CA LYS A 180 -8.22 25.76 11.84
C LYS A 180 -8.20 24.27 11.48
N LEU A 181 -8.51 23.44 12.44
CA LEU A 181 -8.37 22.00 12.40
C LEU A 181 -9.30 21.34 11.36
N GLY A 182 -10.55 21.81 11.24
CA GLY A 182 -11.56 21.17 10.40
C GLY A 182 -11.24 21.12 8.89
N LYS A 183 -10.62 22.17 8.33
CA LYS A 183 -10.23 22.20 6.92
C LYS A 183 -8.96 21.37 6.62
N GLY A 184 -8.05 21.24 7.60
CA GLY A 184 -6.85 20.40 7.49
C GLY A 184 -7.16 18.90 7.46
N TRP A 185 -8.30 18.47 8.00
CA TRP A 185 -8.72 17.07 8.03
C TRP A 185 -9.12 16.53 6.66
N ALA A 186 -9.89 17.30 5.91
CA ALA A 186 -10.32 16.96 4.56
C ALA A 186 -9.14 16.65 3.64
N TYR A 187 -8.10 17.47 3.78
CA TYR A 187 -6.89 17.36 3.01
C TYR A 187 -6.14 16.04 3.27
N ARG A 188 -6.00 15.65 4.53
CA ARG A 188 -5.25 14.47 4.98
C ARG A 188 -5.90 13.15 4.62
N GLU A 189 -7.24 13.09 4.64
CA GLU A 189 -7.97 11.91 4.19
C GLU A 189 -7.77 11.67 2.70
N SER A 190 -7.63 12.73 1.89
CA SER A 190 -7.45 12.58 0.45
C SER A 190 -6.14 11.88 0.10
N ASP A 191 -5.05 12.08 0.84
CA ASP A 191 -3.75 11.47 0.53
C ASP A 191 -3.78 9.95 0.65
N VAL A 192 -4.38 9.41 1.72
CA VAL A 192 -4.51 7.95 1.88
C VAL A 192 -5.52 7.33 0.89
N LEU A 193 -6.55 8.09 0.49
CA LEU A 193 -7.50 7.64 -0.55
C LEU A 193 -6.83 7.61 -1.92
N MET A 194 -6.04 8.63 -2.27
CA MET A 194 -5.23 8.65 -3.48
C MET A 194 -4.22 7.49 -3.49
N LEU A 195 -3.56 7.24 -2.37
CA LEU A 195 -2.64 6.12 -2.22
C LEU A 195 -3.33 4.78 -2.47
N TYR A 196 -4.53 4.57 -1.92
CA TYR A 196 -5.30 3.34 -2.14
C TYR A 196 -5.68 3.18 -3.62
N THR A 197 -6.22 4.21 -4.25
CA THR A 197 -6.63 4.15 -5.67
C THR A 197 -5.42 3.96 -6.60
N ALA A 198 -4.29 4.62 -6.30
CA ALA A 198 -3.04 4.42 -7.02
C ALA A 198 -2.52 2.97 -6.86
N TYR A 199 -2.62 2.39 -5.65
CA TYR A 199 -2.25 1.00 -5.42
C TYR A 199 -3.14 0.02 -6.19
N VAL A 200 -4.45 0.21 -6.20
CA VAL A 200 -5.38 -0.62 -6.98
C VAL A 200 -5.03 -0.58 -8.47
N ARG A 201 -4.64 0.59 -9.00
CA ARG A 201 -4.16 0.73 -10.38
C ARG A 201 -2.81 0.02 -10.59
N TRP A 202 -1.90 0.11 -9.64
CA TRP A 202 -0.62 -0.61 -9.67
C TRP A 202 -0.82 -2.13 -9.58
N ALA A 203 -1.78 -2.60 -8.77
CA ALA A 203 -2.16 -4.01 -8.70
C ALA A 203 -2.68 -4.54 -10.05
N LEU A 204 -3.43 -3.71 -10.80
CA LEU A 204 -3.85 -4.01 -12.18
C LEU A 204 -2.64 -4.07 -13.12
N LEU A 205 -1.72 -3.10 -13.05
CA LEU A 205 -0.50 -3.07 -13.87
C LEU A 205 0.35 -4.33 -13.65
N THR A 206 0.49 -4.78 -12.40
CA THR A 206 1.30 -5.94 -12.04
C THR A 206 0.60 -7.29 -12.20
N GLY A 207 -0.68 -7.29 -12.63
CA GLY A 207 -1.47 -8.50 -12.81
C GLY A 207 -1.92 -9.17 -11.51
N ARG A 208 -1.84 -8.48 -10.37
CA ARG A 208 -2.42 -8.95 -9.09
C ARG A 208 -3.93 -8.96 -9.14
N THR A 209 -4.52 -7.98 -9.80
CA THR A 209 -5.94 -7.90 -10.11
C THR A 209 -6.16 -7.80 -11.62
N ASP A 210 -7.38 -8.08 -12.07
CA ASP A 210 -7.84 -7.79 -13.43
C ASP A 210 -8.72 -6.55 -13.45
N LEU A 211 -9.29 -6.21 -14.61
CA LEU A 211 -10.14 -5.04 -14.76
C LEU A 211 -11.41 -5.12 -13.90
N ALA A 212 -12.01 -6.31 -13.80
CA ALA A 212 -13.20 -6.51 -12.98
C ALA A 212 -12.87 -6.33 -11.48
N GLY A 213 -11.77 -6.92 -11.01
CA GLY A 213 -11.30 -6.75 -9.64
C GLY A 213 -10.88 -5.32 -9.30
N HIS A 214 -10.24 -4.62 -10.26
CA HIS A 214 -9.92 -3.20 -10.13
C HIS A 214 -11.20 -2.36 -9.92
N ASN A 215 -12.23 -2.56 -10.75
CA ASN A 215 -13.47 -1.81 -10.65
C ASN A 215 -14.21 -2.13 -9.35
N THR A 216 -14.37 -3.42 -9.02
CA THR A 216 -14.98 -3.86 -7.75
C THR A 216 -14.27 -3.26 -6.53
N SER A 217 -12.94 -3.15 -6.55
CA SER A 217 -12.17 -2.55 -5.47
C SER A 217 -12.45 -1.06 -5.31
N ASN A 218 -12.56 -0.33 -6.43
CA ASN A 218 -12.91 1.09 -6.43
C ASN A 218 -14.37 1.33 -6.02
N ASP A 219 -15.31 0.49 -6.49
CA ASP A 219 -16.72 0.55 -6.09
C ASP A 219 -16.86 0.33 -4.57
N SER A 220 -16.11 -0.63 -4.02
CA SER A 220 -16.10 -0.87 -2.57
C SER A 220 -15.58 0.33 -1.77
N LEU A 221 -14.58 1.07 -2.30
CA LEU A 221 -14.14 2.32 -1.70
C LEU A 221 -15.26 3.36 -1.75
N ALA A 222 -15.88 3.57 -2.91
CA ALA A 222 -16.99 4.53 -3.07
C ALA A 222 -18.15 4.24 -2.12
N GLU A 223 -18.57 2.97 -2.00
CA GLU A 223 -19.58 2.55 -1.04
C GLU A 223 -19.19 2.83 0.41
N CYS A 224 -17.95 2.59 0.79
CA CYS A 224 -17.45 2.91 2.13
C CYS A 224 -17.51 4.42 2.41
N LEU A 225 -17.17 5.24 1.42
CA LEU A 225 -17.24 6.70 1.53
C LEU A 225 -18.68 7.18 1.68
N VAL A 226 -19.62 6.67 0.89
CA VAL A 226 -21.05 6.98 0.96
C VAL A 226 -21.64 6.59 2.32
N ARG A 227 -21.32 5.41 2.83
CA ARG A 227 -21.79 4.98 4.18
C ARG A 227 -21.34 5.91 5.30
N LYS A 228 -20.16 6.54 5.17
CA LYS A 228 -19.59 7.45 6.19
C LYS A 228 -19.85 8.93 5.91
N ARG A 229 -20.65 9.25 4.91
CA ARG A 229 -20.95 10.62 4.43
C ARG A 229 -21.48 11.54 5.54
N ALA A 230 -22.41 11.05 6.36
CA ALA A 230 -23.04 11.84 7.41
C ALA A 230 -22.05 12.45 8.43
N SER A 231 -20.88 11.80 8.60
CA SER A 231 -19.83 12.26 9.51
C SER A 231 -18.70 13.03 8.80
N ARG A 232 -18.70 13.10 7.45
CA ARG A 232 -17.54 13.59 6.67
C ARG A 232 -17.95 14.19 5.33
N ALA A 233 -18.75 15.24 5.38
CA ALA A 233 -19.31 15.93 4.20
C ALA A 233 -18.23 16.44 3.19
N HIS A 234 -17.00 16.68 3.64
CA HIS A 234 -15.91 17.14 2.77
C HIS A 234 -15.43 16.10 1.74
N LEU A 235 -15.85 14.83 1.86
CA LEU A 235 -15.54 13.77 0.92
C LEU A 235 -16.69 13.46 -0.04
N ASP A 236 -17.73 14.28 -0.05
CA ASP A 236 -18.94 14.03 -0.82
C ASP A 236 -18.68 13.89 -2.33
N ASP A 237 -17.73 14.63 -2.86
CA ASP A 237 -17.39 14.61 -4.29
C ASP A 237 -16.47 13.47 -4.69
N PHE A 238 -15.76 12.85 -3.73
CA PHE A 238 -14.77 11.81 -4.03
C PHE A 238 -15.37 10.51 -4.61
N PRO A 239 -16.52 9.97 -4.11
CA PRO A 239 -17.10 8.75 -4.64
C PRO A 239 -17.45 8.83 -6.13
N GLY A 240 -18.05 9.93 -6.58
CA GLY A 240 -18.38 10.13 -7.99
C GLY A 240 -17.16 10.18 -8.91
N GLN A 241 -16.05 10.66 -8.39
CA GLN A 241 -14.79 10.71 -9.13
C GLN A 241 -14.13 9.33 -9.21
N VAL A 242 -14.28 8.47 -8.20
CA VAL A 242 -13.69 7.11 -8.20
C VAL A 242 -14.44 6.15 -9.12
N THR A 243 -15.78 6.19 -9.14
CA THR A 243 -16.61 5.30 -9.94
C THR A 243 -16.65 5.67 -11.44
N GLY A 244 -16.38 6.95 -11.77
CA GLY A 244 -16.35 7.44 -13.16
C GLY A 244 -15.08 7.09 -13.95
N ILE A 245 -14.07 6.53 -13.28
CA ILE A 245 -12.76 6.26 -13.88
C ILE A 245 -12.63 4.79 -14.27
N THR A 246 -13.47 4.34 -15.19
CA THR A 246 -13.04 3.24 -16.05
C THR A 246 -12.17 3.87 -17.15
N PRO A 247 -10.83 3.67 -17.16
CA PRO A 247 -10.12 3.95 -18.39
C PRO A 247 -10.82 3.13 -19.46
N ALA A 248 -11.06 3.68 -20.63
CA ALA A 248 -11.30 2.90 -21.82
C ALA A 248 -10.03 2.06 -22.10
N ILE A 249 -9.82 1.02 -21.29
CA ILE A 249 -8.84 -0.01 -21.58
C ILE A 249 -9.55 -0.83 -22.66
N THR A 250 -9.28 -0.45 -23.91
CA THR A 250 -9.67 -1.24 -25.07
C THR A 250 -9.15 -2.67 -24.87
N ASP A 251 -9.91 -3.67 -25.31
CA ASP A 251 -9.60 -5.11 -25.24
C ASP A 251 -8.23 -5.54 -25.80
N ALA A 252 -7.45 -4.63 -26.38
CA ALA A 252 -6.08 -4.85 -26.82
C ALA A 252 -5.14 -5.41 -25.70
N GLY A 253 -5.48 -5.23 -24.42
CA GLY A 253 -4.77 -5.85 -23.30
C GLY A 253 -5.21 -7.28 -22.99
N ALA A 254 -6.36 -7.75 -23.46
CA ALA A 254 -6.86 -9.10 -23.22
C ALA A 254 -6.05 -10.16 -24.01
N ASP A 255 -5.62 -9.84 -25.22
CA ASP A 255 -4.81 -10.72 -26.06
C ASP A 255 -3.41 -11.02 -25.48
N CYS A 256 -2.80 -10.06 -24.81
CA CYS A 256 -1.48 -10.25 -24.20
C CYS A 256 -1.54 -11.22 -23.00
N ARG A 257 -2.63 -11.21 -22.22
CA ARG A 257 -2.81 -12.14 -21.09
C ARG A 257 -3.12 -13.57 -21.53
N SER A 258 -3.92 -13.73 -22.57
CA SER A 258 -4.23 -15.05 -23.14
C SER A 258 -2.99 -15.72 -23.72
N ALA A 259 -2.03 -14.94 -24.25
CA ALA A 259 -0.74 -15.43 -24.74
C ALA A 259 0.20 -15.82 -23.58
N ALA A 260 0.24 -15.04 -22.48
CA ALA A 260 1.05 -15.32 -21.30
C ALA A 260 0.52 -16.55 -20.52
N SER A 261 -0.80 -16.68 -20.36
CA SER A 261 -1.43 -17.85 -19.74
C SER A 261 -1.18 -19.12 -20.56
N ARG A 262 -1.36 -19.08 -21.87
CA ARG A 262 -1.05 -20.18 -22.77
C ARG A 262 0.44 -20.56 -22.77
N LYS A 263 1.34 -19.60 -22.60
CA LYS A 263 2.78 -19.85 -22.48
C LYS A 263 3.11 -20.53 -21.15
N ARG A 264 2.44 -20.15 -20.06
CA ARG A 264 2.60 -20.73 -18.73
C ARG A 264 2.07 -22.18 -18.67
N GLU A 265 0.90 -22.45 -19.27
CA GLU A 265 0.36 -23.81 -19.41
C GLU A 265 1.26 -24.71 -20.25
N ARG A 266 1.81 -24.21 -21.36
CA ARG A 266 2.77 -24.98 -22.20
C ARG A 266 4.08 -25.29 -21.45
N HIS A 267 4.56 -24.40 -20.58
CA HIS A 267 5.72 -24.67 -19.73
C HIS A 267 5.42 -25.70 -18.65
N LEU A 268 4.24 -25.67 -18.02
CA LEU A 268 3.81 -26.66 -17.04
C LEU A 268 3.62 -28.04 -17.70
N THR A 269 3.00 -28.10 -18.85
CA THR A 269 2.80 -29.36 -19.60
C THR A 269 4.13 -29.95 -20.08
N ARG A 270 5.11 -29.12 -20.47
CA ARG A 270 6.45 -29.58 -20.81
C ARG A 270 7.23 -30.08 -19.60
N ALA A 271 7.10 -29.44 -18.45
CA ALA A 271 7.75 -29.85 -17.20
C ALA A 271 7.20 -31.21 -16.71
N THR A 272 5.88 -31.41 -16.74
CA THR A 272 5.26 -32.70 -16.39
C THR A 272 5.62 -33.81 -17.36
N HIS A 273 5.72 -33.52 -18.66
CA HIS A 273 6.15 -34.50 -19.66
C HIS A 273 7.64 -34.92 -19.50
N ASN A 274 8.50 -33.99 -19.09
CA ASN A 274 9.90 -34.31 -18.79
C ASN A 274 10.08 -35.11 -17.50
N VAL A 275 9.26 -34.85 -16.48
CA VAL A 275 9.26 -35.65 -15.23
C VAL A 275 8.78 -37.08 -15.50
N GLN A 276 7.77 -37.28 -16.34
CA GLN A 276 7.32 -38.61 -16.75
C GLN A 276 8.34 -39.37 -17.60
N LYS A 277 9.18 -38.69 -18.40
CA LYS A 277 10.28 -39.33 -19.14
C LYS A 277 11.44 -39.76 -18.25
N LEU A 278 11.69 -39.06 -17.14
CA LEU A 278 12.73 -39.39 -16.17
C LEU A 278 12.32 -40.54 -15.23
N SER A 279 11.03 -40.75 -15.03
CA SER A 279 10.49 -41.85 -14.22
C SER A 279 10.40 -43.22 -14.95
N ASN A 280 10.72 -43.28 -16.25
CA ASN A 280 10.71 -44.51 -17.01
C ASN A 280 11.93 -44.59 -17.91
N PRO A 281 13.16 -44.81 -17.38
CA PRO A 281 14.37 -44.91 -18.17
C PRO A 281 14.38 -46.21 -18.96
N SER A 282 14.46 -46.11 -20.29
CA SER A 282 14.48 -47.21 -21.26
C SER A 282 15.69 -48.13 -21.17
N TRP A 283 16.64 -47.91 -20.22
CA TRP A 283 17.84 -48.73 -20.03
C TRP A 283 17.71 -49.86 -18.98
N VAL A 284 16.56 -49.96 -18.29
CA VAL A 284 16.33 -51.01 -17.27
C VAL A 284 15.95 -52.37 -17.86
N ARG A 285 15.91 -52.55 -19.20
CA ARG A 285 15.61 -53.86 -19.83
C ARG A 285 16.77 -54.33 -20.69
N GLN A 286 17.90 -54.70 -20.11
CA GLN A 286 18.88 -55.57 -20.73
C GLN A 286 19.82 -56.17 -19.68
N GLU A 287 19.30 -56.92 -18.72
CA GLU A 287 20.08 -57.92 -18.01
C GLU A 287 19.16 -59.09 -17.68
N GLY A 288 19.27 -60.11 -18.51
CA GLY A 288 18.58 -61.37 -18.30
C GLY A 288 18.71 -62.24 -19.51
N THR A 289 19.81 -62.93 -19.62
CA THR A 289 20.06 -64.28 -20.16
C THR A 289 21.47 -64.42 -20.64
N ARG A 290 22.32 -65.02 -19.83
CA ARG A 290 23.38 -65.95 -20.23
C ARG A 290 23.48 -67.01 -19.18
N GLU A 291 22.75 -68.14 -19.42
CA GLU A 291 23.12 -69.46 -18.93
C GLU A 291 24.12 -70.05 -19.87
N SER A 292 25.14 -70.66 -19.34
CA SER A 292 25.86 -71.90 -19.55
C SER A 292 27.33 -71.72 -19.31
#